data_6fe4a60a62f745c0b99b8b0cd4be5952
#
_entry.id   6fe4a60a62f745c0b99b8b0cd4be5952
#
_cell.length_a   1.000
_cell.length_b   1.000
_cell.length_c   1.000
_cell.angle_alpha   90.00
_cell.angle_beta   90.00
_cell.angle_gamma   90.00
#
_symmetry.space_group_name_H-M   'P 1'
#
loop_
_entity.id
_entity.type
_entity.pdbx_description
1 polymer ?
#
loop_
_entity_poly.entity_id
_entity_poly.type
_entity_poly.pdbx_seq_one_letter_code
_entity_poly.pdbx_strand_id
1 'polypeptide(L)'
;NAFSFPNADNAIASQHGSTAWAIWDNNSIDYVQKEGIDNGIGVIVPVLDKLPKLKEEIKTALAAGNSTFVSANSLEELAHKMGVPAANLEKTVAQYNKLAEDGRDTFLGKSHQYLRPISGTTYYAIKLFPFSYTSLGGIKIDKGFRVLDKNNHPIDGLYAAGVDAGGLYGDTYPVWTSGHAFGWSSYSGRHAALQALQDKKLAK
;
A
#
# COMPACT_ATOMS: atom_id res chain seq x y z
N ASN A 1 3.21 8.34 4.54
CA ASN A 1 2.63 8.95 3.33
C ASN A 1 1.49 8.07 2.81
N ALA A 2 0.25 8.56 2.91
CA ALA A 2 -0.95 7.82 2.51
C ALA A 2 -1.00 7.47 0.99
N PHE A 3 -0.15 8.10 0.19
CA PHE A 3 -0.02 7.84 -1.24
C PHE A 3 1.07 6.83 -1.60
N SER A 4 1.75 6.28 -0.60
CA SER A 4 2.72 5.20 -0.80
C SER A 4 2.17 3.93 -0.16
N PHE A 5 1.63 3.03 -0.95
CA PHE A 5 1.09 1.77 -0.47
C PHE A 5 2.07 0.99 0.42
N PRO A 6 3.36 0.83 0.06
CA PRO A 6 4.29 0.11 0.92
C PRO A 6 4.48 0.77 2.28
N ASN A 7 4.51 2.12 2.33
CA ASN A 7 4.64 2.83 3.61
C ASN A 7 3.36 2.69 4.47
N ALA A 8 2.18 2.73 3.84
CA ALA A 8 0.92 2.50 4.53
C ALA A 8 0.83 1.06 5.06
N ASP A 9 1.25 0.09 4.26
CA ASP A 9 1.27 -1.33 4.61
C ASP A 9 2.22 -1.61 5.79
N ASN A 10 3.44 -1.08 5.75
CA ASN A 10 4.40 -1.15 6.85
C ASN A 10 3.85 -0.48 8.13
N ALA A 11 3.17 0.65 7.99
CA ALA A 11 2.53 1.32 9.12
C ALA A 11 1.41 0.48 9.73
N ILE A 12 0.59 -0.20 8.91
CA ILE A 12 -0.47 -1.11 9.38
C ILE A 12 0.16 -2.34 10.04
N ALA A 13 1.18 -2.93 9.43
CA ALA A 13 1.89 -4.09 9.99
C ALA A 13 2.48 -3.81 11.38
N SER A 14 2.88 -2.55 11.63
CA SER A 14 3.44 -2.11 12.92
C SER A 14 2.38 -1.82 13.99
N GLN A 15 1.08 -1.83 13.66
CA GLN A 15 0.01 -1.63 14.64
C GLN A 15 -0.24 -2.91 15.45
N HIS A 16 -0.80 -2.74 16.65
CA HIS A 16 -1.27 -3.89 17.43
C HIS A 16 -2.32 -4.70 16.64
N GLY A 17 -2.09 -5.99 16.50
CA GLY A 17 -2.93 -6.87 15.69
C GLY A 17 -2.76 -6.67 14.18
N SER A 18 -1.78 -5.88 13.72
CA SER A 18 -1.48 -5.61 12.31
C SER A 18 -2.73 -5.26 11.49
N THR A 19 -3.59 -4.40 12.03
CA THR A 19 -4.81 -3.94 11.37
C THR A 19 -5.02 -2.44 11.54
N ALA A 20 -5.74 -1.84 10.60
CA ALA A 20 -6.22 -0.47 10.66
C ALA A 20 -7.62 -0.37 10.04
N TRP A 21 -8.27 0.78 10.19
CA TRP A 21 -9.54 1.07 9.54
C TRP A 21 -9.38 2.31 8.66
N ALA A 22 -9.77 2.22 7.38
CA ALA A 22 -9.97 3.40 6.55
C ALA A 22 -11.43 3.84 6.68
N ILE A 23 -11.63 5.14 6.93
CA ILE A 23 -12.95 5.73 7.17
C ILE A 23 -13.21 6.83 6.17
N TRP A 24 -14.42 6.89 5.66
CA TRP A 24 -14.93 7.95 4.81
C TRP A 24 -16.45 8.09 5.00
N ASP A 25 -17.04 9.05 4.33
CA ASP A 25 -18.47 9.34 4.40
C ASP A 25 -19.13 9.37 3.01
N ASN A 26 -20.44 9.55 2.97
CA ASN A 26 -21.19 9.69 1.71
C ASN A 26 -20.72 10.89 0.87
N ASN A 27 -20.24 11.99 1.49
CA ASN A 27 -19.73 13.14 0.75
C ASN A 27 -18.47 12.78 -0.05
N SER A 28 -17.61 11.94 0.51
CA SER A 28 -16.42 11.41 -0.18
C SER A 28 -16.79 10.54 -1.39
N ILE A 29 -17.86 9.75 -1.26
CA ILE A 29 -18.37 8.91 -2.35
C ILE A 29 -18.95 9.79 -3.45
N ASP A 30 -19.76 10.79 -3.10
CA ASP A 30 -20.36 11.73 -4.05
C ASP A 30 -19.27 12.52 -4.79
N TYR A 31 -18.20 12.92 -4.08
CA TYR A 31 -17.05 13.56 -4.69
C TYR A 31 -16.41 12.68 -5.75
N VAL A 32 -16.08 11.44 -5.43
CA VAL A 32 -15.42 10.52 -6.37
C VAL A 32 -16.29 10.22 -7.60
N GLN A 33 -17.60 10.10 -7.42
CA GLN A 33 -18.52 9.89 -8.54
C GLN A 33 -18.62 11.13 -9.46
N LYS A 34 -18.50 12.33 -8.90
CA LYS A 34 -18.63 13.58 -9.65
C LYS A 34 -17.31 14.04 -10.26
N GLU A 35 -16.26 14.10 -9.46
CA GLU A 35 -14.97 14.68 -9.83
C GLU A 35 -13.92 13.63 -10.23
N GLY A 36 -14.11 12.38 -9.79
CA GLY A 36 -13.14 11.29 -9.96
C GLY A 36 -12.20 11.14 -8.78
N ILE A 37 -11.35 10.13 -8.84
CA ILE A 37 -10.38 9.84 -7.79
C ILE A 37 -9.17 10.78 -7.89
N ASP A 38 -8.69 11.25 -6.76
CA ASP A 38 -7.53 12.18 -6.69
C ASP A 38 -6.20 11.48 -6.90
N ASN A 39 -6.12 10.21 -6.55
CA ASN A 39 -4.89 9.44 -6.61
C ASN A 39 -5.20 8.05 -7.17
N GLY A 40 -4.74 7.81 -8.39
CA GLY A 40 -4.96 6.55 -9.09
C GLY A 40 -4.04 5.43 -8.63
N ILE A 41 -4.33 4.22 -9.10
CA ILE A 41 -3.50 3.03 -8.93
C ILE A 41 -2.84 2.71 -10.29
N GLY A 42 -1.95 3.58 -10.72
CA GLY A 42 -1.23 3.44 -11.99
C GLY A 42 -2.17 3.30 -13.18
N VAL A 43 -1.98 2.24 -13.96
CA VAL A 43 -2.81 1.94 -15.15
C VAL A 43 -4.14 1.28 -14.81
N ILE A 44 -4.34 0.80 -13.58
CA ILE A 44 -5.53 0.06 -13.18
C ILE A 44 -6.69 1.03 -12.92
N VAL A 45 -6.43 2.11 -12.20
CA VAL A 45 -7.40 3.15 -11.91
C VAL A 45 -6.72 4.51 -12.13
N PRO A 46 -6.93 5.14 -13.29
CA PRO A 46 -6.34 6.43 -13.61
C PRO A 46 -6.83 7.55 -12.68
N VAL A 47 -5.99 8.57 -12.46
CA VAL A 47 -6.41 9.79 -11.77
C VAL A 47 -7.56 10.44 -12.52
N LEU A 48 -8.53 10.98 -11.80
CA LEU A 48 -9.78 11.57 -12.29
C LEU A 48 -10.76 10.56 -12.91
N ASP A 49 -10.48 9.26 -12.80
CA ASP A 49 -11.46 8.23 -13.19
C ASP A 49 -12.67 8.29 -12.25
N LYS A 50 -13.85 8.39 -12.85
CA LYS A 50 -15.12 8.45 -12.12
C LYS A 50 -15.63 7.04 -11.93
N LEU A 51 -16.05 6.73 -10.72
CA LEU A 51 -16.57 5.42 -10.35
C LEU A 51 -18.12 5.46 -10.30
N PRO A 52 -18.82 5.45 -11.45
CA PRO A 52 -20.27 5.71 -11.50
C PRO A 52 -21.09 4.64 -10.77
N LYS A 53 -20.58 3.42 -10.64
CA LYS A 53 -21.25 2.30 -9.96
C LYS A 53 -20.88 2.16 -8.49
N LEU A 54 -20.04 3.04 -7.94
CA LEU A 54 -19.48 2.92 -6.60
C LEU A 54 -20.57 2.75 -5.51
N LYS A 55 -21.68 3.50 -5.59
CA LYS A 55 -22.79 3.36 -4.63
C LYS A 55 -23.47 1.99 -4.69
N GLU A 56 -23.64 1.45 -5.89
CA GLU A 56 -24.23 0.11 -6.09
C GLU A 56 -23.29 -0.98 -5.59
N GLU A 57 -22.00 -0.84 -5.86
CA GLU A 57 -20.96 -1.76 -5.40
C GLU A 57 -20.85 -1.76 -3.88
N ILE A 58 -20.88 -0.58 -3.24
CA ILE A 58 -20.92 -0.43 -1.78
C ILE A 58 -22.15 -1.12 -1.21
N LYS A 59 -23.35 -0.89 -1.78
CA LYS A 59 -24.59 -1.53 -1.34
C LYS A 59 -24.49 -3.05 -1.43
N THR A 60 -23.95 -3.57 -2.51
CA THR A 60 -23.77 -5.00 -2.73
C THR A 60 -22.77 -5.59 -1.73
N ALA A 61 -21.64 -4.91 -1.50
CA ALA A 61 -20.62 -5.35 -0.54
C ALA A 61 -21.17 -5.38 0.90
N LEU A 62 -21.94 -4.37 1.30
CA LEU A 62 -22.59 -4.33 2.62
C LEU A 62 -23.64 -5.44 2.77
N ALA A 63 -24.43 -5.72 1.72
CA ALA A 63 -25.43 -6.77 1.74
C ALA A 63 -24.83 -8.18 1.83
N ALA A 64 -23.57 -8.36 1.42
CA ALA A 64 -22.84 -9.62 1.60
C ALA A 64 -22.48 -9.94 3.07
N GLY A 65 -22.70 -9.01 4.00
CA GLY A 65 -22.52 -9.25 5.44
C GLY A 65 -21.07 -9.40 5.89
N ASN A 66 -20.13 -8.85 5.15
CA ASN A 66 -18.71 -8.91 5.49
C ASN A 66 -18.39 -7.98 6.67
N SER A 67 -17.86 -8.54 7.76
CA SER A 67 -17.47 -7.79 8.95
C SER A 67 -16.28 -6.83 8.75
N THR A 68 -15.58 -6.93 7.64
CA THR A 68 -14.46 -6.06 7.31
C THR A 68 -14.86 -4.79 6.56
N PHE A 69 -16.14 -4.70 6.13
CA PHE A 69 -16.70 -3.52 5.50
C PHE A 69 -18.04 -3.20 6.15
N VAL A 70 -18.12 -2.07 6.84
CA VAL A 70 -19.28 -1.67 7.63
C VAL A 70 -19.71 -0.24 7.30
N SER A 71 -20.99 0.06 7.55
CA SER A 71 -21.53 1.41 7.45
C SER A 71 -22.44 1.72 8.64
N ALA A 72 -22.58 3.02 8.96
CA ALA A 72 -23.42 3.51 10.04
C ALA A 72 -23.88 4.94 9.79
N ASN A 73 -24.92 5.39 10.49
CA ASN A 73 -25.43 6.76 10.39
C ASN A 73 -24.88 7.68 11.50
N SER A 74 -24.04 7.15 12.38
CA SER A 74 -23.29 7.93 13.38
C SER A 74 -21.90 7.36 13.57
N LEU A 75 -20.97 8.18 14.09
CA LEU A 75 -19.62 7.72 14.43
C LEU A 75 -19.64 6.74 15.60
N GLU A 76 -20.57 6.92 16.55
CA GLU A 76 -20.75 6.01 17.68
C GLU A 76 -21.14 4.61 17.19
N GLU A 77 -22.17 4.52 16.34
CA GLU A 77 -22.60 3.25 15.73
C GLU A 77 -21.48 2.62 14.88
N LEU A 78 -20.76 3.44 14.11
CA LEU A 78 -19.63 2.97 13.32
C LEU A 78 -18.54 2.38 14.21
N ALA A 79 -18.16 3.07 15.27
CA ALA A 79 -17.17 2.61 16.24
C ALA A 79 -17.55 1.26 16.86
N HIS A 80 -18.83 1.10 17.21
CA HIS A 80 -19.35 -0.18 17.73
C HIS A 80 -19.16 -1.32 16.69
N LYS A 81 -19.51 -1.08 15.43
CA LYS A 81 -19.34 -2.06 14.35
C LYS A 81 -17.86 -2.37 14.06
N MET A 82 -16.98 -1.39 14.25
CA MET A 82 -15.53 -1.55 14.10
C MET A 82 -14.87 -2.25 15.31
N GLY A 83 -15.55 -2.31 16.45
CA GLY A 83 -14.99 -2.83 17.70
C GLY A 83 -13.95 -1.89 18.33
N VAL A 84 -14.12 -0.56 18.18
CA VAL A 84 -13.23 0.46 18.75
C VAL A 84 -14.01 1.39 19.69
N PRO A 85 -13.34 2.04 20.67
CA PRO A 85 -14.00 3.02 21.55
C PRO A 85 -14.55 4.22 20.75
N ALA A 86 -15.84 4.52 20.92
CA ALA A 86 -16.51 5.61 20.19
C ALA A 86 -15.83 6.97 20.41
N ALA A 87 -15.48 7.30 21.65
CA ALA A 87 -14.80 8.55 21.99
C ALA A 87 -13.45 8.71 21.26
N ASN A 88 -12.73 7.61 21.00
CA ASN A 88 -11.48 7.65 20.25
C ASN A 88 -11.73 7.95 18.76
N LEU A 89 -12.75 7.32 18.18
CA LEU A 89 -13.11 7.56 16.78
C LEU A 89 -13.59 9.00 16.58
N GLU A 90 -14.50 9.48 17.42
CA GLU A 90 -15.01 10.85 17.36
C GLU A 90 -13.89 11.89 17.50
N LYS A 91 -13.00 11.69 18.47
CA LYS A 91 -11.82 12.54 18.65
C LYS A 91 -10.91 12.54 17.41
N THR A 92 -10.68 11.39 16.82
CA THR A 92 -9.82 11.25 15.62
C THR A 92 -10.45 11.96 14.44
N VAL A 93 -11.75 11.79 14.20
CA VAL A 93 -12.47 12.45 13.12
C VAL A 93 -12.50 13.98 13.35
N ALA A 94 -12.76 14.43 14.57
CA ALA A 94 -12.76 15.85 14.91
C ALA A 94 -11.37 16.48 14.67
N GLN A 95 -10.29 15.82 15.09
CA GLN A 95 -8.92 16.28 14.80
C GLN A 95 -8.64 16.34 13.31
N TYR A 96 -9.01 15.32 12.55
CA TYR A 96 -8.82 15.31 11.09
C TYR A 96 -9.64 16.42 10.41
N ASN A 97 -10.89 16.62 10.82
CA ASN A 97 -11.73 17.68 10.27
C ASN A 97 -11.14 19.05 10.55
N LYS A 98 -10.57 19.26 11.75
CA LYS A 98 -9.87 20.52 12.06
C LYS A 98 -8.67 20.76 11.14
N LEU A 99 -7.87 19.74 10.85
CA LEU A 99 -6.76 19.86 9.89
C LEU A 99 -7.26 20.17 8.47
N ALA A 100 -8.41 19.60 8.09
CA ALA A 100 -9.02 19.88 6.79
C ALA A 100 -9.54 21.31 6.68
N GLU A 101 -10.16 21.84 7.74
CA GLU A 101 -10.60 23.24 7.84
C GLU A 101 -9.42 24.22 7.79
N ASP A 102 -8.34 23.90 8.52
CA ASP A 102 -7.12 24.72 8.55
C ASP A 102 -6.30 24.61 7.23
N GLY A 103 -6.69 23.69 6.33
CA GLY A 103 -6.01 23.44 5.07
C GLY A 103 -4.58 22.92 5.20
N ARG A 104 -4.21 22.41 6.38
CA ARG A 104 -2.84 21.97 6.68
C ARG A 104 -2.83 20.76 7.61
N ASP A 105 -2.28 19.67 7.13
CA ASP A 105 -2.00 18.49 7.96
C ASP A 105 -0.64 18.64 8.65
N THR A 106 -0.66 18.90 9.95
CA THR A 106 0.52 19.07 10.79
C THR A 106 1.06 17.75 11.33
N PHE A 107 0.35 16.62 11.17
CA PHE A 107 0.76 15.31 11.66
C PHE A 107 1.51 14.49 10.61
N LEU A 108 0.94 14.38 9.42
CA LEU A 108 1.47 13.51 8.36
C LEU A 108 1.85 14.26 7.08
N GLY A 109 1.60 15.57 7.02
CA GLY A 109 1.94 16.41 5.89
C GLY A 109 1.12 16.10 4.63
N LYS A 110 -0.13 15.65 4.77
CA LYS A 110 -1.03 15.45 3.64
C LYS A 110 -1.29 16.79 2.95
N SER A 111 -1.10 16.83 1.64
CA SER A 111 -1.32 18.06 0.86
C SER A 111 -2.76 18.54 0.97
N HIS A 112 -2.96 19.85 1.08
CA HIS A 112 -4.25 20.48 1.35
C HIS A 112 -5.32 20.10 0.31
N GLN A 113 -4.96 19.94 -0.94
CA GLN A 113 -5.87 19.54 -2.03
C GLN A 113 -6.56 18.19 -1.80
N TYR A 114 -6.00 17.36 -0.92
CA TYR A 114 -6.56 16.05 -0.55
C TYR A 114 -7.20 16.03 0.84
N LEU A 115 -7.17 17.16 1.54
CA LEU A 115 -7.82 17.28 2.86
C LEU A 115 -9.29 17.61 2.64
N ARG A 116 -10.15 16.62 2.90
CA ARG A 116 -11.61 16.78 2.87
C ARG A 116 -12.17 16.34 4.22
N PRO A 117 -13.03 17.16 4.83
CA PRO A 117 -13.62 16.80 6.11
C PRO A 117 -14.55 15.58 5.95
N ILE A 118 -14.63 14.79 6.99
CA ILE A 118 -15.61 13.72 7.16
C ILE A 118 -16.80 14.32 7.89
N SER A 119 -17.81 14.77 7.14
CA SER A 119 -18.94 15.58 7.64
C SER A 119 -20.31 15.14 7.08
N GLY A 120 -20.36 13.97 6.46
CA GLY A 120 -21.58 13.40 5.91
C GLY A 120 -22.53 12.85 6.96
N THR A 121 -23.60 12.24 6.51
CA THR A 121 -24.65 11.64 7.33
C THR A 121 -24.59 10.11 7.39
N THR A 122 -23.82 9.51 6.48
CA THR A 122 -23.55 8.07 6.44
C THR A 122 -22.04 7.86 6.38
N TYR A 123 -21.54 7.06 7.27
CA TYR A 123 -20.13 6.76 7.43
C TYR A 123 -19.85 5.32 7.02
N TYR A 124 -18.67 5.10 6.49
CA TYR A 124 -18.19 3.80 6.04
C TYR A 124 -16.82 3.53 6.61
N ALA A 125 -16.56 2.26 6.92
CA ALA A 125 -15.24 1.82 7.34
C ALA A 125 -14.88 0.49 6.68
N ILE A 126 -13.65 0.39 6.17
CA ILE A 126 -13.07 -0.86 5.68
C ILE A 126 -11.86 -1.23 6.52
N LYS A 127 -11.81 -2.49 6.95
CA LYS A 127 -10.68 -3.01 7.71
C LYS A 127 -9.52 -3.33 6.77
N LEU A 128 -8.36 -2.81 7.09
CA LEU A 128 -7.14 -2.97 6.32
C LEU A 128 -6.22 -3.98 7.01
N PHE A 129 -5.58 -4.81 6.22
CA PHE A 129 -4.59 -5.79 6.63
C PHE A 129 -3.34 -5.62 5.78
N PRO A 130 -2.13 -5.87 6.33
CA PRO A 130 -0.94 -5.92 5.52
C PRO A 130 -1.03 -7.13 4.59
N PHE A 131 -0.58 -6.96 3.37
CA PHE A 131 -0.54 -8.01 2.36
C PHE A 131 0.82 -8.03 1.68
N SER A 132 1.39 -9.21 1.48
CA SER A 132 2.63 -9.36 0.73
C SER A 132 2.32 -9.58 -0.75
N TYR A 133 2.74 -8.63 -1.58
CA TYR A 133 2.64 -8.74 -3.04
C TYR A 133 3.89 -9.37 -3.64
N THR A 134 5.06 -9.08 -3.07
CA THR A 134 6.35 -9.63 -3.45
C THR A 134 7.33 -9.51 -2.29
N SER A 135 8.37 -10.30 -2.29
CA SER A 135 9.48 -10.14 -1.35
C SER A 135 10.40 -9.00 -1.79
N LEU A 136 10.91 -8.22 -0.84
CA LEU A 136 11.93 -7.19 -1.07
C LEU A 136 13.30 -7.63 -0.59
N GLY A 137 13.33 -8.54 0.35
CA GLY A 137 14.50 -9.29 0.76
C GLY A 137 14.81 -10.40 -0.24
N GLY A 138 15.83 -11.18 0.02
CA GLY A 138 16.15 -12.30 -0.83
C GLY A 138 17.53 -12.86 -0.54
N ILE A 139 17.95 -13.75 -1.40
CA ILE A 139 19.26 -14.39 -1.32
C ILE A 139 20.34 -13.32 -1.49
N LYS A 140 21.30 -13.28 -0.59
CA LYS A 140 22.41 -12.34 -0.65
C LYS A 140 23.30 -12.66 -1.84
N ILE A 141 23.59 -11.67 -2.67
CA ILE A 141 24.38 -11.80 -3.89
C ILE A 141 25.51 -10.77 -3.92
N ASP A 142 26.53 -11.05 -4.73
CA ASP A 142 27.54 -10.06 -5.12
C ASP A 142 27.14 -9.32 -6.43
N LYS A 143 28.02 -8.44 -6.92
CA LYS A 143 27.81 -7.69 -8.16
C LYS A 143 27.73 -8.57 -9.42
N GLY A 144 28.20 -9.80 -9.36
CA GLY A 144 28.11 -10.81 -10.42
C GLY A 144 26.89 -11.70 -10.30
N PHE A 145 25.97 -11.41 -9.36
CA PHE A 145 24.78 -12.21 -9.06
C PHE A 145 25.10 -13.61 -8.52
N ARG A 146 26.34 -13.85 -8.03
CA ARG A 146 26.69 -15.08 -7.33
C ARG A 146 26.14 -15.03 -5.93
N VAL A 147 25.57 -16.13 -5.48
CA VAL A 147 25.06 -16.28 -4.11
C VAL A 147 26.21 -16.28 -3.12
N LEU A 148 26.05 -15.56 -2.03
CA LEU A 148 27.06 -15.47 -0.97
C LEU A 148 26.69 -16.35 0.21
N ASP A 149 27.70 -17.03 0.78
CA ASP A 149 27.58 -17.76 2.03
C ASP A 149 27.50 -16.81 3.25
N LYS A 150 27.40 -17.38 4.45
CA LYS A 150 27.37 -16.61 5.72
C LYS A 150 28.62 -15.76 5.98
N ASN A 151 29.74 -16.07 5.32
CA ASN A 151 31.01 -15.35 5.46
C ASN A 151 31.22 -14.35 4.32
N ASN A 152 30.21 -14.16 3.46
CA ASN A 152 30.24 -13.30 2.27
C ASN A 152 31.16 -13.80 1.14
N HIS A 153 31.43 -15.08 1.08
CA HIS A 153 32.15 -15.69 -0.04
C HIS A 153 31.15 -16.22 -1.07
N PRO A 154 31.43 -16.06 -2.36
CA PRO A 154 30.60 -16.63 -3.42
C PRO A 154 30.55 -18.16 -3.31
N ILE A 155 29.36 -18.73 -3.48
CA ILE A 155 29.15 -20.17 -3.60
C ILE A 155 29.31 -20.53 -5.09
N ASP A 156 30.28 -21.37 -5.39
CA ASP A 156 30.60 -21.74 -6.78
C ASP A 156 29.39 -22.34 -7.51
N GLY A 157 29.13 -21.84 -8.72
CA GLY A 157 28.06 -22.34 -9.56
C GLY A 157 26.64 -21.94 -9.15
N LEU A 158 26.48 -21.16 -8.07
CA LEU A 158 25.17 -20.75 -7.57
C LEU A 158 24.92 -19.26 -7.82
N TYR A 159 23.80 -18.94 -8.50
CA TYR A 159 23.39 -17.58 -8.86
C TYR A 159 21.95 -17.33 -8.46
N ALA A 160 21.61 -16.08 -8.17
CA ALA A 160 20.23 -15.67 -7.93
C ALA A 160 19.92 -14.38 -8.70
N ALA A 161 18.68 -14.28 -9.21
CA ALA A 161 18.22 -13.14 -10.01
C ALA A 161 16.75 -12.82 -9.71
N GLY A 162 16.29 -11.68 -10.20
CA GLY A 162 14.92 -11.25 -10.02
C GLY A 162 14.61 -10.83 -8.60
N VAL A 163 13.36 -11.01 -8.19
CA VAL A 163 12.90 -10.63 -6.85
C VAL A 163 13.41 -11.54 -5.74
N ASP A 164 13.95 -12.71 -6.10
CA ASP A 164 14.59 -13.63 -5.15
C ASP A 164 16.03 -13.21 -4.81
N ALA A 165 16.63 -12.31 -5.60
CA ALA A 165 17.93 -11.72 -5.31
C ALA A 165 17.76 -10.46 -4.45
N GLY A 166 18.29 -10.50 -3.23
CA GLY A 166 18.24 -9.39 -2.28
C GLY A 166 19.22 -8.26 -2.59
N GLY A 167 19.04 -7.14 -1.89
CA GLY A 167 19.98 -6.01 -1.89
C GLY A 167 19.67 -4.87 -2.86
N LEU A 168 18.65 -4.98 -3.72
CA LEU A 168 18.20 -3.87 -4.56
C LEU A 168 17.30 -2.91 -3.80
N TYR A 169 16.37 -3.44 -3.03
CA TYR A 169 15.39 -2.67 -2.27
C TYR A 169 15.81 -2.56 -0.81
N GLY A 170 15.39 -1.48 -0.15
CA GLY A 170 15.44 -1.35 1.30
C GLY A 170 14.21 -2.04 1.94
N ASP A 171 13.56 -1.31 2.84
CA ASP A 171 12.36 -1.75 3.55
C ASP A 171 11.05 -1.44 2.80
N THR A 172 11.12 -0.74 1.66
CA THR A 172 9.96 -0.35 0.87
C THR A 172 10.21 -0.49 -0.64
N TYR A 173 9.13 -0.79 -1.37
CA TYR A 173 9.14 -0.85 -2.83
C TYR A 173 8.83 0.52 -3.46
N PRO A 174 9.61 0.99 -4.44
CA PRO A 174 9.40 2.29 -5.09
C PRO A 174 8.25 2.22 -6.10
N VAL A 175 7.00 2.30 -5.64
CA VAL A 175 5.78 2.19 -6.49
C VAL A 175 5.66 3.29 -7.53
N TRP A 176 6.38 4.41 -7.39
CA TRP A 176 6.41 5.50 -8.36
C TRP A 176 7.24 5.20 -9.62
N THR A 177 7.97 4.10 -9.63
CA THR A 177 8.78 3.66 -10.77
C THR A 177 8.14 2.45 -11.41
N SER A 178 7.20 2.67 -12.34
CA SER A 178 6.53 1.59 -13.05
C SER A 178 7.51 0.71 -13.81
N GLY A 179 7.31 -0.62 -13.75
CA GLY A 179 8.15 -1.60 -14.44
C GLY A 179 9.46 -1.94 -13.73
N HIS A 180 9.72 -1.39 -12.54
CA HIS A 180 10.98 -1.56 -11.84
C HIS A 180 11.31 -3.04 -11.53
N ALA A 181 10.36 -3.81 -10.99
CA ALA A 181 10.56 -5.24 -10.71
C ALA A 181 10.78 -6.05 -12.00
N PHE A 182 10.06 -5.75 -13.07
CA PHE A 182 10.25 -6.40 -14.36
C PHE A 182 11.63 -6.07 -14.96
N GLY A 183 12.02 -4.80 -14.94
CA GLY A 183 13.33 -4.37 -15.41
C GLY A 183 14.47 -5.02 -14.63
N TRP A 184 14.35 -5.07 -13.31
CA TRP A 184 15.31 -5.77 -12.44
C TRP A 184 15.40 -7.25 -12.75
N SER A 185 14.28 -7.95 -12.90
CA SER A 185 14.27 -9.38 -13.19
C SER A 185 14.91 -9.69 -14.54
N SER A 186 14.62 -8.88 -15.55
CA SER A 186 15.21 -9.03 -16.89
C SER A 186 16.71 -8.73 -16.89
N TYR A 187 17.12 -7.65 -16.24
CA TYR A 187 18.52 -7.24 -16.14
C TYR A 187 19.33 -8.27 -15.36
N SER A 188 18.90 -8.61 -14.15
CA SER A 188 19.62 -9.51 -13.26
C SER A 188 19.74 -10.93 -13.83
N GLY A 189 18.66 -11.45 -14.43
CA GLY A 189 18.67 -12.77 -15.08
C GLY A 189 19.69 -12.84 -16.23
N ARG A 190 19.72 -11.80 -17.10
CA ARG A 190 20.70 -11.71 -18.18
C ARG A 190 22.13 -11.65 -17.64
N HIS A 191 22.37 -10.80 -16.65
CA HIS A 191 23.72 -10.62 -16.08
C HIS A 191 24.21 -11.86 -15.32
N ALA A 192 23.34 -12.50 -14.54
CA ALA A 192 23.69 -13.76 -13.88
C ALA A 192 24.12 -14.85 -14.87
N ALA A 193 23.41 -14.99 -15.99
CA ALA A 193 23.77 -15.93 -17.04
C ALA A 193 25.12 -15.61 -17.69
N LEU A 194 25.41 -14.34 -17.98
CA LEU A 194 26.70 -13.91 -18.53
C LEU A 194 27.83 -14.17 -17.54
N GLN A 195 27.62 -13.89 -16.24
CA GLN A 195 28.60 -14.15 -15.20
C GLN A 195 28.89 -15.67 -15.10
N ALA A 196 27.86 -16.51 -15.09
CA ALA A 196 28.01 -17.96 -15.06
C ALA A 196 28.82 -18.48 -16.23
N LEU A 197 28.67 -17.92 -17.43
CA LEU A 197 29.47 -18.26 -18.60
C LEU A 197 30.95 -17.84 -18.44
N GLN A 198 31.21 -16.67 -17.83
CA GLN A 198 32.57 -16.21 -17.55
C GLN A 198 33.24 -17.11 -16.51
N ASP A 199 32.59 -17.39 -15.39
CA ASP A 199 33.12 -18.23 -14.33
C ASP A 199 33.43 -19.63 -14.84
N LYS A 200 32.57 -20.22 -15.69
CA LYS A 200 32.82 -21.50 -16.34
C LYS A 200 34.04 -21.48 -17.28
N LYS A 201 34.36 -20.37 -17.92
CA LYS A 201 35.54 -20.22 -18.79
C LYS A 201 36.83 -20.13 -17.97
N LEU A 202 36.77 -19.48 -16.80
CA LEU A 202 37.91 -19.31 -15.90
C LEU A 202 38.23 -20.57 -15.12
N ALA A 203 37.26 -21.51 -14.95
CA ALA A 203 37.42 -22.80 -14.28
C ALA A 203 38.00 -23.90 -15.18
N LYS A 204 38.27 -23.60 -16.46
CA LYS A 204 38.97 -24.48 -17.42
C LYS A 204 40.43 -24.07 -17.60
#